data_f8c88002b4cd006e83b06abba572af68
#
_entry.id   f8c88002b4cd006e83b06abba572af68
#
_cell.length_a   1.000
_cell.length_b   1.000
_cell.length_c   1.000
_cell.angle_alpha   90.00
_cell.angle_beta   90.00
_cell.angle_gamma   90.00
#
_symmetry.space_group_name_H-M   'P 1'
#
loop_
_entity.id
_entity.type
_entity.pdbx_description
1 polymer ?
#
loop_
_entity_poly.entity_id
_entity_poly.type
_entity_poly.pdbx_seq_one_letter_code
_entity_poly.pdbx_strand_id
1 'polypeptide(L)'
;MASGSHYPGSMTALGQDPRILLVDDNTVVRDMLVDLVASLGYRADAAAGGAEALELFDRGHYSLVLTDLLMPGMNGWDVLAAVRQRDASMPVIIITGSPVGGDPRATQPGVAVVKKPVDVTALDATIKQMLTARLAI
;
A
#
# COMPACT_ATOMS: atom_id res chain seq x y z
N MET A 1 11.33 0.88 26.53
CA MET A 1 11.41 0.97 26.12
C MET A 1 11.37 0.75 25.51
N ALA A 2 11.09 0.55 25.42
CA ALA A 2 11.05 0.44 24.86
C ALA A 2 11.37 0.30 24.15
N SER A 3 11.48 -0.08 24.11
CA SER A 3 11.74 -0.21 23.50
C SER A 3 11.95 0.09 22.56
N GLY A 4 12.10 0.01 22.80
CA GLY A 4 12.52 0.49 21.90
C GLY A 4 12.30 0.48 20.80
N SER A 5 12.02 0.21 20.78
CA SER A 5 11.77 0.15 19.63
C SER A 5 11.38 1.28 19.04
N HIS A 6 11.93 2.00 19.21
CA HIS A 6 11.66 3.01 18.71
C HIS A 6 12.38 3.44 17.70
N TYR A 7 12.08 3.08 16.59
CA TYR A 7 12.59 3.57 15.46
C TYR A 7 11.83 4.75 15.07
N PRO A 8 12.37 5.93 14.97
CA PRO A 8 11.61 7.11 14.64
C PRO A 8 10.91 7.01 13.30
N GLY A 9 11.52 6.32 12.35
CA GLY A 9 10.95 6.22 11.02
C GLY A 9 9.81 5.25 10.88
N SER A 10 9.62 4.36 11.86
CA SER A 10 8.59 3.35 11.78
C SER A 10 7.40 3.63 12.69
N MET A 11 7.46 4.70 13.46
CA MET A 11 6.40 5.02 14.40
C MET A 11 5.47 6.06 13.83
N THR A 12 4.19 5.87 14.01
CA THR A 12 3.19 6.89 13.71
C THR A 12 3.08 7.84 14.88
N ALA A 13 2.31 8.91 14.69
CA ALA A 13 2.03 9.85 15.76
C ALA A 13 1.31 9.20 16.93
N LEU A 14 0.68 8.06 16.71
CA LEU A 14 -0.01 7.31 17.76
C LEU A 14 0.87 6.24 18.39
N GLY A 15 2.13 6.15 17.99
CA GLY A 15 3.06 5.19 18.55
C GLY A 15 2.93 3.79 18.00
N GLN A 16 2.22 3.60 16.90
CA GLN A 16 2.03 2.30 16.27
C GLN A 16 2.81 2.24 14.97
N ASP A 17 3.34 1.06 14.66
CA ASP A 17 4.00 0.83 13.39
C ASP A 17 2.99 0.97 12.25
N PRO A 18 3.39 1.56 11.12
CA PRO A 18 2.53 1.58 9.95
C PRO A 18 2.21 0.17 9.47
N ARG A 19 0.95 -0.05 9.14
CA ARG A 19 0.49 -1.33 8.61
C ARG A 19 0.02 -1.14 7.19
N ILE A 20 0.54 -1.97 6.29
CA ILE A 20 0.25 -1.90 4.87
C ILE A 20 -0.63 -3.08 4.47
N LEU A 21 -1.71 -2.80 3.76
CA LEU A 21 -2.52 -3.84 3.13
C LEU A 21 -1.99 -4.04 1.71
N LEU A 22 -1.55 -5.26 1.43
CA LEU A 22 -0.91 -5.60 0.17
C LEU A 22 -1.82 -6.53 -0.62
N VAL A 23 -2.08 -6.20 -1.88
CA VAL A 23 -3.02 -6.95 -2.72
C VAL A 23 -2.35 -7.39 -4.00
N ASP A 24 -2.25 -8.69 -4.21
CA ASP A 24 -1.68 -9.26 -5.44
C ASP A 24 -2.20 -10.69 -5.59
N ASP A 25 -2.72 -11.02 -6.77
CA ASP A 25 -3.27 -12.35 -7.01
C ASP A 25 -2.21 -13.42 -7.26
N ASN A 26 -0.97 -13.01 -7.57
CA ASN A 26 0.13 -13.94 -7.80
C ASN A 26 0.80 -14.26 -6.47
N THR A 27 0.76 -15.53 -6.06
CA THR A 27 1.28 -15.95 -4.75
C THR A 27 2.77 -15.63 -4.59
N VAL A 28 3.58 -15.91 -5.62
CA VAL A 28 5.02 -15.70 -5.53
C VAL A 28 5.35 -14.21 -5.38
N VAL A 29 4.71 -13.38 -6.20
CA VAL A 29 4.92 -11.93 -6.14
C VAL A 29 4.41 -11.38 -4.83
N ARG A 30 3.25 -11.85 -4.37
CA ARG A 30 2.66 -11.41 -3.11
C ARG A 30 3.59 -11.70 -1.94
N ASP A 31 4.12 -12.93 -1.85
CA ASP A 31 5.02 -13.30 -0.77
C ASP A 31 6.32 -12.49 -0.82
N MET A 32 6.84 -12.26 -2.02
CA MET A 32 8.04 -11.45 -2.20
C MET A 32 7.80 -10.01 -1.72
N LEU A 33 6.66 -9.44 -2.04
CA LEU A 33 6.34 -8.06 -1.64
C LEU A 33 6.13 -7.96 -0.13
N VAL A 34 5.52 -8.97 0.49
CA VAL A 34 5.37 -9.02 1.95
C VAL A 34 6.74 -9.00 2.61
N ASP A 35 7.66 -9.84 2.15
CA ASP A 35 9.02 -9.89 2.70
C ASP A 35 9.74 -8.57 2.50
N LEU A 36 9.59 -7.98 1.32
CA LEU A 36 10.22 -6.70 1.01
C LEU A 36 9.72 -5.59 1.92
N VAL A 37 8.41 -5.47 2.07
CA VAL A 37 7.80 -4.44 2.92
C VAL A 37 8.20 -4.66 4.38
N ALA A 38 8.24 -5.92 4.84
CA ALA A 38 8.69 -6.23 6.19
C ALA A 38 10.15 -5.82 6.40
N SER A 39 11.01 -6.04 5.40
CA SER A 39 12.42 -5.66 5.50
C SER A 39 12.62 -4.15 5.57
N LEU A 40 11.65 -3.39 5.10
CA LEU A 40 11.68 -1.93 5.16
C LEU A 40 11.14 -1.39 6.49
N GLY A 41 10.70 -2.26 7.38
CA GLY A 41 10.24 -1.88 8.71
C GLY A 41 8.74 -1.73 8.86
N TYR A 42 7.95 -2.17 7.90
CA TYR A 42 6.51 -2.05 7.95
C TYR A 42 5.83 -3.40 8.19
N ARG A 43 4.67 -3.35 8.83
CA ARG A 43 3.84 -4.55 8.99
C ARG A 43 2.94 -4.66 7.77
N ALA A 44 2.76 -5.88 7.28
CA ALA A 44 1.94 -6.11 6.10
C ALA A 44 0.96 -7.25 6.32
N ASP A 45 -0.26 -7.03 5.88
CA ASP A 45 -1.24 -8.10 5.70
C ASP A 45 -1.48 -8.22 4.21
N ALA A 46 -1.63 -9.43 3.71
CA ALA A 46 -1.70 -9.68 2.28
C ALA A 46 -3.02 -10.32 1.90
N ALA A 47 -3.55 -9.89 0.76
CA ALA A 47 -4.78 -10.42 0.18
C ALA A 47 -4.49 -10.91 -1.23
N ALA A 48 -5.19 -11.97 -1.65
CA ALA A 48 -5.03 -12.56 -2.97
C ALA A 48 -5.86 -11.86 -4.04
N GLY A 49 -6.72 -10.93 -3.66
CA GLY A 49 -7.56 -10.19 -4.59
C GLY A 49 -8.34 -9.11 -3.90
N GLY A 50 -9.11 -8.36 -4.69
CA GLY A 50 -9.82 -7.20 -4.18
C GLY A 50 -10.86 -7.52 -3.12
N ALA A 51 -11.63 -8.58 -3.30
CA ALA A 51 -12.67 -8.94 -2.33
C ALA A 51 -12.07 -9.23 -0.95
N GLU A 52 -11.02 -10.05 -0.91
CA GLU A 52 -10.33 -10.36 0.35
C GLU A 52 -9.71 -9.11 0.95
N ALA A 53 -9.15 -8.25 0.09
CA ALA A 53 -8.53 -7.00 0.54
C ALA A 53 -9.55 -6.12 1.27
N LEU A 54 -10.76 -6.01 0.75
CA LEU A 54 -11.78 -5.18 1.38
C LEU A 54 -12.26 -5.78 2.69
N GLU A 55 -12.34 -7.11 2.79
CA GLU A 55 -12.66 -7.76 4.05
C GLU A 55 -11.61 -7.44 5.11
N LEU A 56 -10.32 -7.53 4.75
CA LEU A 56 -9.24 -7.20 5.66
C LEU A 56 -9.28 -5.71 6.02
N PHE A 57 -9.53 -4.87 5.04
CA PHE A 57 -9.57 -3.42 5.24
C PHE A 57 -10.66 -3.05 6.25
N ASP A 58 -11.82 -3.68 6.15
CA ASP A 58 -12.95 -3.38 7.03
C ASP A 58 -12.71 -3.84 8.47
N ARG A 59 -11.85 -4.85 8.68
CA ARG A 59 -11.58 -5.39 10.00
C ARG A 59 -10.33 -4.83 10.66
N GLY A 60 -9.48 -4.16 9.89
CA GLY A 60 -8.19 -3.71 10.38
C GLY A 60 -8.04 -2.20 10.33
N HIS A 61 -6.85 -1.77 10.72
CA HIS A 61 -6.46 -0.37 10.62
C HIS A 61 -5.18 -0.30 9.81
N TYR A 62 -5.27 0.28 8.62
CA TYR A 62 -4.15 0.36 7.69
C TYR A 62 -3.73 1.80 7.49
N SER A 63 -2.45 1.98 7.20
CA SER A 63 -1.88 3.29 6.91
C SER A 63 -1.70 3.51 5.41
N LEU A 64 -1.72 2.42 4.64
CA LEU A 64 -1.46 2.47 3.20
C LEU A 64 -1.94 1.18 2.54
N VAL A 65 -2.42 1.29 1.31
CA VAL A 65 -2.77 0.13 0.50
C VAL A 65 -1.82 0.06 -0.68
N LEU A 66 -1.25 -1.12 -0.91
CA LEU A 66 -0.35 -1.41 -2.01
C LEU A 66 -1.00 -2.48 -2.86
N THR A 67 -1.40 -2.17 -4.08
CA THR A 67 -2.15 -3.13 -4.89
C THR A 67 -1.59 -3.26 -6.29
N ASP A 68 -1.58 -4.51 -6.80
CA ASP A 68 -1.36 -4.74 -8.22
C ASP A 68 -2.52 -4.12 -9.00
N LEU A 69 -2.27 -3.74 -10.25
CA LEU A 69 -3.31 -3.18 -11.10
C LEU A 69 -4.14 -4.27 -11.76
N LEU A 70 -3.48 -5.23 -12.38
CA LEU A 70 -4.17 -6.24 -13.18
C LEU A 70 -4.37 -7.50 -12.36
N MET A 71 -5.61 -7.75 -11.96
CA MET A 71 -6.02 -8.93 -11.21
C MET A 71 -7.37 -9.40 -11.75
N PRO A 72 -7.66 -10.70 -11.66
CA PRO A 72 -9.00 -11.19 -12.04
C PRO A 72 -10.08 -10.57 -11.15
N GLY A 73 -11.21 -10.28 -11.74
CA GLY A 73 -12.31 -9.65 -11.01
C GLY A 73 -12.05 -8.17 -10.79
N MET A 74 -11.80 -7.78 -9.55
CA MET A 74 -11.47 -6.39 -9.23
C MET A 74 -10.03 -6.08 -9.60
N ASN A 75 -9.81 -5.02 -10.37
CA ASN A 75 -8.46 -4.53 -10.64
C ASN A 75 -8.04 -3.52 -9.57
N GLY A 76 -6.81 -3.01 -9.68
CA GLY A 76 -6.30 -2.05 -8.69
C GLY A 76 -7.08 -0.75 -8.62
N TRP A 77 -7.62 -0.29 -9.74
CA TRP A 77 -8.47 0.91 -9.72
C TRP A 77 -9.78 0.68 -8.98
N ASP A 78 -10.34 -0.53 -9.09
CA ASP A 78 -11.54 -0.90 -8.35
C ASP A 78 -11.25 -0.95 -6.85
N VAL A 79 -10.09 -1.48 -6.46
CA VAL A 79 -9.65 -1.49 -5.07
C VAL A 79 -9.52 -0.06 -4.55
N LEU A 80 -8.88 0.82 -5.32
CA LEU A 80 -8.74 2.22 -4.97
C LEU A 80 -10.09 2.87 -4.71
N ALA A 81 -11.04 2.70 -5.63
CA ALA A 81 -12.35 3.31 -5.49
C ALA A 81 -13.07 2.81 -4.23
N ALA A 82 -13.02 1.49 -3.98
CA ALA A 82 -13.70 0.91 -2.83
C ALA A 82 -13.07 1.34 -1.51
N VAL A 83 -11.74 1.41 -1.46
CA VAL A 83 -11.01 1.86 -0.28
C VAL A 83 -11.34 3.32 0.01
N ARG A 84 -11.40 4.17 -1.03
CA ARG A 84 -11.70 5.60 -0.86
C ARG A 84 -13.13 5.86 -0.43
N GLN A 85 -14.04 4.93 -0.66
CA GLN A 85 -15.39 5.04 -0.11
C GLN A 85 -15.38 4.83 1.41
N ARG A 86 -14.42 4.06 1.91
CA ARG A 86 -14.30 3.77 3.34
C ARG A 86 -13.43 4.78 4.08
N ASP A 87 -12.40 5.25 3.40
CA ASP A 87 -11.45 6.24 3.96
C ASP A 87 -10.96 7.10 2.80
N ALA A 88 -11.50 8.31 2.70
CA ALA A 88 -11.26 9.20 1.57
C ALA A 88 -9.81 9.65 1.46
N SER A 89 -9.02 9.54 2.53
CA SER A 89 -7.63 10.00 2.54
C SER A 89 -6.62 8.85 2.54
N MET A 90 -7.07 7.61 2.39
CA MET A 90 -6.17 6.46 2.43
C MET A 90 -5.18 6.52 1.26
N PRO A 91 -3.86 6.52 1.54
CA PRO A 91 -2.87 6.48 0.46
C PRO A 91 -2.92 5.12 -0.24
N VAL A 92 -2.83 5.14 -1.56
CA VAL A 92 -2.83 3.91 -2.36
C VAL A 92 -1.68 3.96 -3.35
N ILE A 93 -0.89 2.90 -3.37
CA ILE A 93 0.17 2.72 -4.36
C ILE A 93 -0.27 1.61 -5.31
N ILE A 94 -0.32 1.93 -6.60
CA ILE A 94 -0.62 0.95 -7.65
C ILE A 94 0.70 0.42 -8.19
N ILE A 95 0.87 -0.91 -8.20
CA ILE A 95 2.05 -1.53 -8.79
C ILE A 95 1.63 -2.16 -10.12
N THR A 96 2.32 -1.82 -11.22
CA THR A 96 1.92 -2.33 -12.52
C THR A 96 3.09 -2.35 -13.49
N GLY A 97 3.10 -3.35 -14.36
CA GLY A 97 3.99 -3.38 -15.51
C GLY A 97 3.40 -2.69 -16.73
N SER A 98 2.14 -2.27 -16.66
CA SER A 98 1.45 -1.64 -17.78
C SER A 98 1.57 -0.12 -17.71
N PRO A 99 1.65 0.56 -18.86
CA PRO A 99 1.65 2.02 -18.86
C PRO A 99 0.31 2.55 -18.35
N VAL A 100 0.37 3.58 -17.50
CA VAL A 100 -0.83 4.26 -17.01
C VAL A 100 -0.76 5.77 -17.28
N GLY A 101 0.19 6.20 -18.09
CA GLY A 101 0.35 7.61 -18.42
C GLY A 101 -0.91 8.19 -19.04
N GLY A 102 -1.33 9.35 -18.54
CA GLY A 102 -2.55 9.98 -19.02
C GLY A 102 -3.83 9.50 -18.34
N ASP A 103 -3.77 8.48 -17.50
CA ASP A 103 -4.95 8.06 -16.76
C ASP A 103 -5.16 9.00 -15.58
N PRO A 104 -6.29 9.69 -15.49
CA PRO A 104 -6.52 10.66 -14.43
C PRO A 104 -6.55 10.02 -13.04
N ARG A 105 -6.82 8.72 -12.94
CA ARG A 105 -6.80 8.05 -11.64
C ARG A 105 -5.38 7.97 -11.07
N ALA A 106 -4.37 7.94 -11.93
CA ALA A 106 -2.98 7.86 -11.50
C ALA A 106 -2.46 9.14 -10.85
N THR A 107 -3.16 10.25 -11.04
CA THR A 107 -2.74 11.55 -10.54
C THR A 107 -3.66 12.11 -9.47
N GLN A 108 -4.58 11.30 -8.94
CA GLN A 108 -5.41 11.73 -7.83
C GLN A 108 -4.56 11.93 -6.58
N PRO A 109 -4.97 12.86 -5.68
CA PRO A 109 -4.26 13.03 -4.42
C PRO A 109 -4.19 11.71 -3.65
N GLY A 110 -3.01 11.41 -3.10
CA GLY A 110 -2.82 10.20 -2.32
C GLY A 110 -2.71 8.93 -3.17
N VAL A 111 -2.49 9.05 -4.47
CA VAL A 111 -2.25 7.91 -5.35
C VAL A 111 -0.85 8.01 -5.95
N ALA A 112 -0.12 6.91 -5.92
CA ALA A 112 1.18 6.79 -6.58
C ALA A 112 1.21 5.53 -7.41
N VAL A 113 2.03 5.51 -8.45
CA VAL A 113 2.21 4.34 -9.32
C VAL A 113 3.68 3.94 -9.29
N VAL A 114 3.94 2.67 -9.04
CA VAL A 114 5.27 2.09 -9.08
C VAL A 114 5.31 1.04 -10.18
N LYS A 115 6.28 1.15 -11.08
CA LYS A 115 6.40 0.24 -12.20
C LYS A 115 7.07 -1.06 -11.82
N LYS A 116 6.66 -2.15 -12.46
CA LYS A 116 7.35 -3.43 -12.39
C LYS A 116 8.47 -3.46 -13.43
N PRO A 117 9.62 -4.08 -13.14
CA PRO A 117 9.96 -4.76 -11.89
C PRO A 117 10.18 -3.74 -10.76
N VAL A 118 9.79 -4.15 -9.55
CA VAL A 118 9.82 -3.23 -8.42
C VAL A 118 11.26 -2.94 -8.00
N ASP A 119 11.60 -1.65 -7.98
CA ASP A 119 12.87 -1.17 -7.43
C ASP A 119 12.66 -0.89 -5.95
N VAL A 120 13.42 -1.56 -5.10
CA VAL A 120 13.29 -1.46 -3.64
C VAL A 120 13.45 -0.01 -3.17
N THR A 121 14.44 0.69 -3.69
CA THR A 121 14.70 2.07 -3.29
C THR A 121 13.54 2.98 -3.68
N ALA A 122 13.02 2.81 -4.88
CA ALA A 122 11.90 3.61 -5.35
C ALA A 122 10.63 3.31 -4.55
N LEU A 123 10.38 2.04 -4.23
CA LEU A 123 9.22 1.67 -3.43
C LEU A 123 9.32 2.24 -2.02
N ASP A 124 10.47 2.11 -1.39
CA ASP A 124 10.70 2.65 -0.05
C ASP A 124 10.46 4.16 -0.01
N ALA A 125 11.02 4.89 -0.97
CA ALA A 125 10.83 6.33 -1.04
C ALA A 125 9.35 6.69 -1.24
N THR A 126 8.65 5.96 -2.09
CA THR A 126 7.23 6.20 -2.35
C THR A 126 6.39 5.94 -1.12
N ILE A 127 6.64 4.84 -0.41
CA ILE A 127 5.91 4.53 0.82
C ILE A 127 6.11 5.65 1.84
N LYS A 128 7.34 6.07 2.06
CA LYS A 128 7.64 7.12 3.03
C LYS A 128 6.97 8.43 2.66
N GLN A 129 7.00 8.79 1.39
CA GLN A 129 6.37 10.00 0.90
C GLN A 129 4.86 9.96 1.14
N MET A 130 4.22 8.84 0.84
CA MET A 130 2.77 8.71 0.99
C MET A 130 2.35 8.74 2.46
N LEU A 131 3.10 8.07 3.33
CA LEU A 131 2.80 8.07 4.76
C LEU A 131 3.00 9.46 5.37
N THR A 132 4.07 10.14 4.98
CA THR A 132 4.37 11.48 5.46
C THR A 132 3.29 12.47 5.04
N ALA A 133 2.86 12.40 3.79
CA ALA A 133 1.83 13.30 3.28
C ALA A 133 0.52 13.11 4.03
N ARG A 134 0.15 11.86 4.35
CA ARG A 134 -1.06 11.59 5.12
C ARG A 134 -0.98 12.17 6.53
N LEU A 135 0.17 12.03 7.19
CA LEU A 135 0.36 12.53 8.55
C LEU A 135 0.40 14.06 8.61
N ALA A 136 0.73 14.71 7.51
CA ALA A 136 0.84 16.16 7.45
C ALA A 136 -0.53 16.87 7.34
N ILE A 137 -1.59 16.14 7.12
CA ILE A 137 -2.94 16.72 6.94
C ILE A 137 -3.61 17.01 8.30
#